data_11c5587a871e921e324e9c1b0b1cb9b3
#
_entry.id   11c5587a871e921e324e9c1b0b1cb9b3
#
_cell.length_a   1.000
_cell.length_b   1.000
_cell.length_c   1.000
_cell.angle_alpha   90.00
_cell.angle_beta   90.00
_cell.angle_gamma   90.00
#
_symmetry.space_group_name_H-M   'P 1'
#
loop_
_entity.id
_entity.type
_entity.pdbx_description
1 polymer ?
#
loop_
_entity_poly.entity_id
_entity_poly.type
_entity_poly.pdbx_seq_one_letter_code
_entity_poly.pdbx_strand_id
1 'polypeptide(L)'
;ANARAYTAFNAQVEGASSKLRYIEVVNAQHFDAFLPFGGFDTRFVPLHGYFNQAMDNMWAHLTSGAALPGSQVVRTTPRGGTPGAANPISASHVPAYKTVAGAADAIAVASGSIVLPD
;
A
#
# COMPACT_ATOMS: atom_id res chain seq x y z
N ALA A 1 1.56 -6.26 -11.65
CA ALA A 1 2.10 -5.75 -12.93
C ALA A 1 1.25 -4.59 -13.47
N ASN A 2 -0.07 -4.75 -13.59
CA ASN A 2 -0.93 -3.73 -14.24
C ASN A 2 -0.99 -2.40 -13.50
N ALA A 3 -1.07 -2.40 -12.16
CA ALA A 3 -1.13 -1.16 -11.37
C ALA A 3 0.15 -0.32 -11.50
N ARG A 4 1.32 -0.97 -11.53
CA ARG A 4 2.60 -0.29 -11.75
C ARG A 4 2.68 0.33 -13.15
N ALA A 5 2.28 -0.40 -14.19
CA ALA A 5 2.22 0.12 -15.56
C ALA A 5 1.27 1.30 -15.67
N TYR A 6 0.07 1.20 -15.07
CA TYR A 6 -0.89 2.29 -15.05
C TYR A 6 -0.33 3.55 -14.37
N THR A 7 0.38 3.39 -13.25
CA THR A 7 1.01 4.52 -12.55
C THR A 7 2.05 5.22 -13.45
N ALA A 8 2.86 4.46 -14.18
CA ALA A 8 3.82 5.03 -15.12
C ALA A 8 3.13 5.77 -16.28
N PHE A 9 2.08 5.18 -16.88
CA PHE A 9 1.32 5.83 -17.95
C PHE A 9 0.63 7.11 -17.46
N ASN A 10 0.01 7.09 -16.29
CA ASN A 10 -0.62 8.27 -15.72
C ASN A 10 0.38 9.41 -15.54
N ALA A 11 1.59 9.10 -15.03
CA ALA A 11 2.64 10.10 -14.87
C ALA A 11 3.13 10.67 -16.21
N GLN A 12 3.13 9.89 -17.30
CA GLN A 12 3.47 10.39 -18.64
C GLN A 12 2.40 11.35 -19.18
N VAL A 13 1.13 11.09 -18.90
CA VAL A 13 0.00 11.88 -19.42
C VAL A 13 -0.23 13.14 -18.58
N GLU A 14 -0.28 13.00 -17.25
CA GLU A 14 -0.65 14.08 -16.34
C GLU A 14 0.54 14.82 -15.72
N GLY A 15 1.72 14.19 -15.71
CA GLY A 15 2.94 14.77 -15.16
C GLY A 15 2.77 15.23 -13.73
N ALA A 16 3.19 16.46 -13.43
CA ALA A 16 3.13 17.05 -12.10
C ALA A 16 1.70 17.36 -11.60
N SER A 17 0.70 17.37 -12.50
CA SER A 17 -0.71 17.57 -12.11
C SER A 17 -1.39 16.31 -11.62
N SER A 18 -0.75 15.15 -11.74
CA SER A 18 -1.34 13.87 -11.34
C SER A 18 -1.72 13.84 -9.87
N LYS A 19 -2.97 13.43 -9.62
CA LYS A 19 -3.50 13.12 -8.28
C LYS A 19 -3.42 11.64 -7.95
N LEU A 20 -2.95 10.80 -8.89
CA LEU A 20 -2.79 9.37 -8.63
C LEU A 20 -1.76 9.14 -7.54
N ARG A 21 -2.11 8.26 -6.59
CA ARG A 21 -1.20 7.77 -5.56
C ARG A 21 -1.20 6.25 -5.58
N TYR A 22 -0.02 5.68 -5.52
CA TYR A 22 0.17 4.24 -5.59
C TYR A 22 0.78 3.73 -4.29
N ILE A 23 0.01 2.94 -3.55
CA ILE A 23 0.45 2.34 -2.29
C ILE A 23 0.61 0.84 -2.52
N GLU A 24 1.83 0.35 -2.36
CA GLU A 24 2.15 -1.07 -2.45
C GLU A 24 2.34 -1.64 -1.03
N VAL A 25 1.56 -2.64 -0.67
CA VAL A 25 1.61 -3.26 0.67
C VAL A 25 2.32 -4.60 0.57
N VAL A 26 3.47 -4.71 1.23
CA VAL A 26 4.23 -5.97 1.29
C VAL A 26 3.46 -6.99 2.13
N ASN A 27 3.60 -8.28 1.83
CA ASN A 27 2.91 -9.38 2.51
C ASN A 27 1.37 -9.23 2.54
N ALA A 28 0.78 -8.51 1.60
CA ALA A 28 -0.65 -8.49 1.39
C ALA A 28 -1.01 -9.27 0.13
N GLN A 29 -2.23 -9.75 0.07
CA GLN A 29 -2.76 -10.41 -1.10
C GLN A 29 -4.11 -9.81 -1.47
N HIS A 30 -4.61 -10.14 -2.68
CA HIS A 30 -5.75 -9.45 -3.27
C HIS A 30 -7.06 -9.54 -2.47
N PHE A 31 -7.31 -10.69 -1.83
CA PHE A 31 -8.55 -10.91 -1.08
C PHE A 31 -8.28 -11.30 0.38
N ASP A 32 -8.66 -10.44 1.31
CA ASP A 32 -8.59 -10.74 2.74
C ASP A 32 -9.43 -11.96 3.16
N ALA A 33 -10.45 -12.30 2.36
CA ALA A 33 -11.27 -13.51 2.55
C ALA A 33 -10.45 -14.81 2.53
N PHE A 34 -9.24 -14.79 1.95
CA PHE A 34 -8.35 -15.96 1.97
C PHE A 34 -7.48 -16.07 3.22
N LEU A 35 -7.43 -15.03 4.07
CA LEU A 35 -6.63 -15.06 5.30
C LEU A 35 -6.96 -16.23 6.24
N PRO A 36 -8.23 -16.74 6.36
CA PRO A 36 -8.52 -17.90 7.18
C PRO A 36 -7.94 -19.22 6.68
N PHE A 37 -7.51 -19.30 5.41
CA PHE A 37 -6.91 -20.54 4.90
C PHE A 37 -5.52 -20.77 5.48
N GLY A 38 -5.24 -22.03 5.80
CA GLY A 38 -3.97 -22.43 6.42
C GLY A 38 -2.75 -22.02 5.60
N GLY A 39 -1.82 -21.33 6.25
CA GLY A 39 -0.61 -20.78 5.64
C GLY A 39 -0.79 -19.38 5.03
N PHE A 40 -2.01 -18.91 4.74
CA PHE A 40 -2.27 -17.52 4.41
C PHE A 40 -2.29 -16.65 5.67
N ASP A 41 -2.92 -17.14 6.71
CA ASP A 41 -3.05 -16.50 8.02
C ASP A 41 -1.70 -16.15 8.67
N THR A 42 -0.67 -16.95 8.44
CA THR A 42 0.68 -16.73 9.00
C THR A 42 1.56 -15.81 8.15
N ARG A 43 1.32 -15.73 6.83
CA ARG A 43 2.20 -15.06 5.86
C ARG A 43 1.69 -13.72 5.39
N PHE A 44 0.38 -13.52 5.37
CA PHE A 44 -0.23 -12.32 4.83
C PHE A 44 -0.88 -11.47 5.91
N VAL A 45 -0.91 -10.17 5.66
CA VAL A 45 -1.63 -9.18 6.45
C VAL A 45 -2.90 -8.73 5.73
N PRO A 46 -3.95 -8.27 6.45
CA PRO A 46 -5.16 -7.78 5.81
C PRO A 46 -4.90 -6.49 5.02
N LEU A 47 -5.42 -6.43 3.79
CA LEU A 47 -5.33 -5.28 2.91
C LEU A 47 -6.44 -4.25 3.19
N HIS A 48 -7.57 -4.68 3.75
CA HIS A 48 -8.76 -3.85 3.93
C HIS A 48 -8.51 -2.60 4.79
N GLY A 49 -7.67 -2.69 5.82
CA GLY A 49 -7.29 -1.53 6.63
C GLY A 49 -6.60 -0.43 5.83
N TYR A 50 -5.76 -0.79 4.87
CA TYR A 50 -5.11 0.15 3.96
C TYR A 50 -6.07 0.76 2.94
N PHE A 51 -7.05 -0.02 2.48
CA PHE A 51 -8.13 0.51 1.63
C PHE A 51 -8.93 1.58 2.38
N ASN A 52 -9.33 1.33 3.62
CA ASN A 52 -10.04 2.31 4.44
C ASN A 52 -9.20 3.58 4.66
N GLN A 53 -7.92 3.44 5.00
CA GLN A 53 -7.02 4.58 5.14
C GLN A 53 -6.90 5.38 3.84
N ALA A 54 -6.87 4.73 2.68
CA ALA A 54 -6.86 5.40 1.38
C ALA A 54 -8.15 6.17 1.11
N MET A 55 -9.31 5.58 1.44
CA MET A 55 -10.60 6.24 1.32
C MET A 55 -10.71 7.47 2.23
N ASP A 56 -10.26 7.38 3.48
CA ASP A 56 -10.26 8.49 4.43
C ASP A 56 -9.36 9.64 3.94
N ASN A 57 -8.17 9.34 3.41
CA ASN A 57 -7.28 10.36 2.84
C ASN A 57 -7.88 11.02 1.59
N MET A 58 -8.50 10.22 0.72
CA MET A 58 -9.20 10.77 -0.46
C MET A 58 -10.35 11.67 -0.05
N TRP A 59 -11.15 11.26 0.92
CA TRP A 59 -12.26 12.07 1.46
C TRP A 59 -11.75 13.38 2.06
N ALA A 60 -10.72 13.34 2.90
CA ALA A 60 -10.10 14.53 3.46
C ALA A 60 -9.56 15.46 2.37
N HIS A 61 -8.94 14.93 1.32
CA HIS A 61 -8.48 15.73 0.19
C HIS A 61 -9.64 16.44 -0.52
N LEU A 62 -10.71 15.73 -0.80
CA LEU A 62 -11.88 16.27 -1.52
C LEU A 62 -12.65 17.32 -0.70
N THR A 63 -12.75 17.15 0.61
CA THR A 63 -13.59 18.00 1.47
C THR A 63 -12.84 19.16 2.10
N SER A 64 -11.55 19.02 2.38
CA SER A 64 -10.75 20.03 3.08
C SER A 64 -9.46 20.44 2.36
N GLY A 65 -9.17 19.85 1.21
CA GLY A 65 -7.91 20.11 0.50
C GLY A 65 -6.68 19.50 1.18
N ALA A 66 -6.86 18.55 2.11
CA ALA A 66 -5.74 17.88 2.76
C ALA A 66 -4.77 17.29 1.74
N ALA A 67 -3.46 17.34 2.03
CA ALA A 67 -2.45 16.77 1.14
C ALA A 67 -2.64 15.27 0.97
N LEU A 68 -2.61 14.78 -0.26
CA LEU A 68 -2.57 13.35 -0.54
C LEU A 68 -1.23 12.75 -0.10
N PRO A 69 -1.22 11.51 0.42
CA PRO A 69 0.03 10.82 0.75
C PRO A 69 0.90 10.61 -0.48
N GLY A 70 2.22 10.54 -0.29
CA GLY A 70 3.14 10.15 -1.36
C GLY A 70 2.96 8.68 -1.75
N SER A 71 3.20 8.36 -3.03
CA SER A 71 3.27 6.96 -3.47
C SER A 71 4.40 6.24 -2.74
N GLN A 72 4.11 5.06 -2.17
CA GLN A 72 5.06 4.40 -1.26
C GLN A 72 4.85 2.89 -1.16
N VAL A 73 5.90 2.21 -0.73
CA VAL A 73 5.84 0.84 -0.23
C VAL A 73 5.56 0.86 1.27
N VAL A 74 4.59 0.08 1.72
CA VAL A 74 4.32 -0.16 3.14
C VAL A 74 4.91 -1.52 3.51
N ARG A 75 5.94 -1.50 4.33
CA ARG A 75 6.64 -2.72 4.77
C ARG A 75 5.94 -3.29 5.99
N THR A 76 5.11 -4.29 5.75
CA THR A 76 4.42 -5.04 6.81
C THR A 76 5.26 -6.20 7.29
N THR A 77 4.90 -6.76 8.44
CA THR A 77 5.53 -7.95 8.99
C THR A 77 4.52 -9.11 9.00
N PRO A 78 4.85 -10.30 8.47
CA PRO A 78 3.99 -11.46 8.58
C PRO A 78 3.63 -11.78 10.03
N ARG A 79 2.41 -12.24 10.25
CA ARG A 79 1.92 -12.56 11.61
C ARG A 79 2.70 -13.70 12.27
N GLY A 80 3.19 -14.65 11.46
CA GLY A 80 3.82 -15.85 11.99
C GLY A 80 2.83 -16.76 12.72
N GLY A 81 3.35 -17.67 13.53
CA GLY A 81 2.56 -18.70 14.18
C GLY A 81 2.49 -19.98 13.32
N THR A 82 1.51 -20.84 13.61
CA THR A 82 1.28 -22.08 12.88
C THR A 82 0.09 -21.90 11.92
N PRO A 83 0.11 -22.47 10.71
CA PRO A 83 -1.03 -22.45 9.80
C PRO A 83 -2.35 -22.88 10.49
N GLY A 84 -3.37 -22.06 10.43
CA GLY A 84 -4.64 -22.23 11.15
C GLY A 84 -4.62 -21.73 12.61
N ALA A 85 -3.46 -21.30 13.13
CA ALA A 85 -3.29 -20.74 14.47
C ALA A 85 -2.23 -19.60 14.42
N ALA A 86 -2.46 -18.64 13.53
CA ALA A 86 -1.59 -17.48 13.40
C ALA A 86 -1.61 -16.60 14.64
N ASN A 87 -0.50 -15.93 14.92
CA ASN A 87 -0.41 -14.98 16.02
C ASN A 87 -1.46 -13.86 15.87
N PRO A 88 -1.97 -13.31 16.97
CA PRO A 88 -2.85 -12.15 16.92
C PRO A 88 -2.21 -11.00 16.13
N ILE A 89 -3.01 -10.33 15.30
CA ILE A 89 -2.54 -9.16 14.57
C ILE A 89 -2.33 -7.98 15.53
N SER A 90 -1.27 -7.21 15.30
CA SER A 90 -0.95 -6.01 16.08
C SER A 90 -0.52 -4.88 15.14
N ALA A 91 -0.43 -3.66 15.67
CA ALA A 91 0.00 -2.49 14.91
C ALA A 91 1.42 -2.65 14.30
N SER A 92 2.29 -3.47 14.90
CA SER A 92 3.61 -3.75 14.34
C SER A 92 3.57 -4.60 13.06
N HIS A 93 2.52 -5.41 12.88
CA HIS A 93 2.32 -6.17 11.64
C HIS A 93 1.78 -5.31 10.50
N VAL A 94 0.95 -4.31 10.84
CA VAL A 94 0.22 -3.47 9.87
C VAL A 94 0.44 -1.98 10.15
N PRO A 95 1.68 -1.47 9.99
CA PRO A 95 1.93 -0.04 10.18
C PRO A 95 1.13 0.77 9.18
N ALA A 96 0.58 1.92 9.61
CA ALA A 96 -0.08 2.85 8.70
C ALA A 96 0.93 3.41 7.67
N TYR A 97 0.50 3.65 6.46
CA TYR A 97 1.34 4.39 5.52
C TYR A 97 1.41 5.88 5.90
N LYS A 98 2.48 6.54 5.49
CA LYS A 98 2.82 7.90 5.91
C LYS A 98 2.27 8.92 4.92
N THR A 99 1.91 10.11 5.40
CA THR A 99 1.56 11.24 4.53
C THR A 99 2.77 11.63 3.66
N VAL A 100 3.98 11.63 4.25
CA VAL A 100 5.23 11.84 3.53
C VAL A 100 6.03 10.54 3.59
N ALA A 101 6.21 9.91 2.43
CA ALA A 101 7.01 8.70 2.33
C ALA A 101 8.48 9.01 2.63
N GLY A 102 9.11 8.18 3.45
CA GLY A 102 10.57 8.24 3.62
C GLY A 102 11.29 7.82 2.35
N ALA A 103 12.54 8.26 2.15
CA ALA A 103 13.30 7.93 0.95
C ALA A 103 13.42 6.41 0.69
N ALA A 104 13.50 5.61 1.75
CA ALA A 104 13.58 4.15 1.66
C ALA A 104 12.26 3.48 1.26
N ASP A 105 11.14 4.21 1.25
CA ASP A 105 9.82 3.67 0.95
C ASP A 105 9.14 4.39 -0.23
N ALA A 106 9.67 5.55 -0.65
CA ALA A 106 9.05 6.35 -1.70
C ALA A 106 9.09 5.64 -3.06
N ILE A 107 7.94 5.59 -3.72
CA ILE A 107 7.81 5.12 -5.10
C ILE A 107 7.84 6.35 -6.00
N ALA A 108 8.74 6.34 -6.97
CA ALA A 108 8.88 7.40 -7.96
C ALA A 108 8.57 6.90 -9.37
N VAL A 109 8.36 7.82 -10.29
CA VAL A 109 8.35 7.55 -11.73
C VAL A 109 9.51 8.32 -12.35
N ALA A 110 10.40 7.62 -13.03
CA ALA A 110 11.53 8.21 -13.73
C ALA A 110 11.66 7.59 -15.12
N SER A 111 11.94 8.42 -16.13
CA SER A 111 12.11 7.99 -17.52
C SER A 111 10.97 7.10 -18.04
N GLY A 112 9.72 7.39 -17.62
CA GLY A 112 8.54 6.63 -18.05
C GLY A 112 8.36 5.26 -17.40
N SER A 113 9.15 4.97 -16.35
CA SER A 113 9.09 3.72 -15.60
C SER A 113 8.91 3.99 -14.11
N ILE A 114 8.26 3.05 -13.43
CA ILE A 114 8.16 3.11 -11.97
C ILE A 114 9.49 2.69 -11.34
N VAL A 115 9.93 3.45 -10.36
CA VAL A 115 11.13 3.15 -9.55
C VAL A 115 10.64 2.78 -8.15
N LEU A 116 10.90 1.53 -7.78
CA LEU A 116 10.57 1.03 -6.45
C LEU A 116 11.80 1.17 -5.55
N PRO A 117 11.60 1.45 -4.27
CA PRO A 117 12.69 1.37 -3.29
C PRO A 117 13.08 -0.10 -3.04
N ASP A 118 14.34 -0.34 -2.74
CA ASP A 118 14.91 -1.67 -2.40
C ASP A 118 14.36 -2.23 -1.07
#